data_cc7c8732464ad6f0d19ccaa632c5aacd
#
_entry.id   cc7c8732464ad6f0d19ccaa632c5aacd
#
_cell.length_a   1.000
_cell.length_b   1.000
_cell.length_c   1.000
_cell.angle_alpha   90.00
_cell.angle_beta   90.00
_cell.angle_gamma   90.00
#
_symmetry.space_group_name_H-M   'P 1'
#
loop_
_entity.id
_entity.type
_entity.pdbx_description
1 polymer ?
#
loop_
_entity_poly.entity_id
_entity_poly.type
_entity_poly.pdbx_seq_one_letter_code
_entity_poly.pdbx_strand_id
1 'polypeptide(L)'
;MSKYDLLVIGFGKAGKTLAATFAKEGKKVAVVEESSAMYGGTCINIGCIPTKTLIVAADNKKDYNEAKATRDKVVTKLNAKNFAMLDNNPNVDVYTARAKFVSNKVVEISANGETKQLEGEVVVINTGAKNNVLPIPGLTTSKN
;
A
#
# COMPACT_ATOMS: atom_id res chain seq x y z
N MET A 1 21.38 10.70 4.71
CA MET A 1 20.17 10.43 5.53
C MET A 1 19.17 11.56 5.28
N SER A 2 17.95 11.24 4.86
CA SER A 2 16.89 12.24 4.64
C SER A 2 15.99 12.32 5.86
N LYS A 3 15.59 13.57 6.25
CA LYS A 3 14.76 13.81 7.44
C LYS A 3 13.35 14.23 7.02
N TYR A 4 12.35 13.74 7.77
CA TYR A 4 10.92 13.95 7.54
C TYR A 4 10.19 14.25 8.87
N ASP A 5 9.17 15.09 8.82
CA ASP A 5 8.26 15.30 9.95
C ASP A 5 7.43 14.04 10.22
N LEU A 6 7.06 13.32 9.14
CA LEU A 6 6.31 12.06 9.19
C LEU A 6 6.93 11.02 8.25
N LEU A 7 7.18 9.82 8.77
CA LEU A 7 7.58 8.64 8.00
C LEU A 7 6.53 7.54 8.16
N VAL A 8 5.89 7.14 7.07
CA VAL A 8 4.85 6.10 7.04
C VAL A 8 5.40 4.86 6.37
N ILE A 9 5.33 3.71 7.04
CA ILE A 9 5.71 2.41 6.49
C ILE A 9 4.44 1.64 6.14
N GLY A 10 4.18 1.44 4.85
CA GLY A 10 2.97 0.87 4.27
C GLY A 10 2.00 1.91 3.72
N PHE A 11 1.49 1.67 2.51
CA PHE A 11 0.59 2.58 1.78
C PHE A 11 -0.90 2.30 2.03
N GLY A 12 -1.24 1.74 3.19
CA GLY A 12 -2.62 1.46 3.59
C GLY A 12 -3.43 2.73 3.84
N LYS A 13 -4.76 2.60 3.91
CA LYS A 13 -5.69 3.72 3.98
C LYS A 13 -5.39 4.71 5.11
N ALA A 14 -5.07 4.23 6.31
CA ALA A 14 -4.82 5.09 7.46
C ALA A 14 -3.55 5.93 7.27
N GLY A 15 -2.42 5.26 6.97
CA GLY A 15 -1.12 5.93 6.75
C GLY A 15 -1.16 6.90 5.58
N LYS A 16 -1.77 6.51 4.45
CA LYS A 16 -1.96 7.39 3.30
C LYS A 16 -2.76 8.66 3.64
N THR A 17 -3.86 8.51 4.40
CA THR A 17 -4.69 9.66 4.78
C THR A 17 -3.94 10.59 5.69
N LEU A 18 -3.22 10.04 6.67
CA LEU A 18 -2.38 10.83 7.58
C LEU A 18 -1.27 11.56 6.82
N ALA A 19 -0.58 10.88 5.91
CA ALA A 19 0.44 11.47 5.03
C ALA A 19 -0.10 12.68 4.25
N ALA A 20 -1.28 12.52 3.62
CA ALA A 20 -1.92 13.60 2.88
C ALA A 20 -2.32 14.79 3.79
N THR A 21 -2.73 14.53 5.03
CA THR A 21 -3.08 15.58 6.00
C THR A 21 -1.84 16.38 6.41
N PHE A 22 -0.77 15.70 6.82
CA PHE A 22 0.50 16.35 7.17
C PHE A 22 1.08 17.18 6.01
N ALA A 23 1.04 16.62 4.80
CA ALA A 23 1.51 17.33 3.62
C ALA A 23 0.72 18.60 3.30
N LYS A 24 -0.60 18.63 3.56
CA LYS A 24 -1.43 19.83 3.43
C LYS A 24 -1.05 20.92 4.43
N GLU A 25 -0.53 20.54 5.59
CA GLU A 25 -0.02 21.46 6.61
C GLU A 25 1.43 21.91 6.32
N GLY A 26 1.96 21.60 5.14
CA GLY A 26 3.32 21.97 4.72
C GLY A 26 4.42 21.12 5.34
N LYS A 27 4.08 20.00 5.98
CA LYS A 27 5.02 19.08 6.59
C LYS A 27 5.67 18.19 5.54
N LYS A 28 6.97 17.88 5.74
CA LYS A 28 7.71 16.96 4.86
C LYS A 28 7.41 15.51 5.25
N VAL A 29 6.91 14.73 4.31
CA VAL A 29 6.44 13.36 4.54
C VAL A 29 7.16 12.35 3.66
N ALA A 30 7.53 11.20 4.22
CA ALA A 30 7.91 10.02 3.43
C ALA A 30 6.88 8.91 3.60
N VAL A 31 6.55 8.23 2.50
CA VAL A 31 5.73 7.01 2.51
C VAL A 31 6.50 5.90 1.82
N VAL A 32 6.68 4.78 2.50
CA VAL A 32 7.42 3.61 1.98
C VAL A 32 6.46 2.45 1.81
N GLU A 33 6.39 1.90 0.60
CA GLU A 33 5.58 0.72 0.28
C GLU A 33 6.45 -0.34 -0.41
N GLU A 34 6.35 -1.58 0.04
CA GLU A 34 7.16 -2.68 -0.49
C GLU A 34 6.79 -3.06 -1.93
N SER A 35 5.51 -2.87 -2.30
CA SER A 35 4.99 -3.32 -3.61
C SER A 35 4.13 -2.26 -4.29
N SER A 36 4.48 -1.91 -5.52
CA SER A 36 3.66 -1.02 -6.36
C SER A 36 2.23 -1.55 -6.60
N ALA A 37 2.03 -2.86 -6.51
CA ALA A 37 0.70 -3.47 -6.59
C ALA A 37 -0.18 -3.17 -5.36
N MET A 38 0.39 -2.62 -4.26
CA MET A 38 -0.30 -2.40 -3.00
C MET A 38 -0.56 -0.92 -2.67
N TYR A 39 -0.36 0.00 -3.60
CA TYR A 39 -0.73 1.40 -3.38
C TYR A 39 -2.22 1.55 -3.07
N GLY A 40 -2.55 2.16 -1.93
CA GLY A 40 -3.90 2.24 -1.38
C GLY A 40 -4.24 1.11 -0.40
N GLY A 41 -3.34 0.12 -0.24
CA GLY A 41 -3.44 -0.97 0.72
C GLY A 41 -4.47 -2.04 0.36
N THR A 42 -4.73 -2.92 1.31
CA THR A 42 -5.60 -4.10 1.16
C THR A 42 -7.02 -3.75 0.70
N CYS A 43 -7.59 -2.65 1.17
CA CYS A 43 -8.95 -2.25 0.80
C CYS A 43 -9.11 -2.03 -0.71
N ILE A 44 -8.12 -1.40 -1.35
CA ILE A 44 -8.16 -1.11 -2.80
C ILE A 44 -7.82 -2.36 -3.61
N ASN A 45 -6.78 -3.10 -3.19
CA ASN A 45 -6.14 -4.06 -4.08
C ASN A 45 -6.59 -5.51 -3.85
N ILE A 46 -7.06 -5.87 -2.64
CA ILE A 46 -7.33 -7.27 -2.27
C ILE A 46 -8.76 -7.48 -1.74
N GLY A 47 -9.24 -6.59 -0.86
CA GLY A 47 -10.44 -6.82 -0.07
C GLY A 47 -11.66 -6.06 -0.56
N CYS A 48 -11.89 -4.86 -0.01
CA CYS A 48 -13.16 -4.13 -0.14
C CYS A 48 -13.58 -3.87 -1.59
N ILE A 49 -12.71 -3.28 -2.39
CA ILE A 49 -13.04 -2.87 -3.76
C ILE A 49 -13.18 -4.08 -4.69
N PRO A 50 -12.24 -5.03 -4.73
CA PRO A 50 -12.39 -6.23 -5.56
C PRO A 50 -13.69 -6.99 -5.24
N THR A 51 -13.96 -7.25 -3.97
CA THR A 51 -15.14 -7.99 -3.52
C THR A 51 -16.43 -7.27 -3.91
N LYS A 52 -16.54 -5.97 -3.60
CA LYS A 52 -17.76 -5.20 -3.94
C LYS A 52 -17.99 -5.12 -5.44
N THR A 53 -16.93 -4.99 -6.24
CA THR A 53 -17.06 -4.94 -7.70
C THR A 53 -17.61 -6.27 -8.25
N LEU A 54 -17.15 -7.42 -7.71
CA LEU A 54 -17.66 -8.73 -8.11
C LEU A 54 -19.13 -8.92 -7.69
N ILE A 55 -19.50 -8.52 -6.47
CA ILE A 55 -20.91 -8.60 -5.99
C ILE A 55 -21.83 -7.78 -6.90
N VAL A 56 -21.48 -6.52 -7.16
CA VAL A 56 -22.29 -5.64 -8.04
C VAL A 56 -22.37 -6.19 -9.46
N ALA A 57 -21.31 -6.80 -9.97
CA ALA A 57 -21.32 -7.44 -11.28
C ALA A 57 -22.28 -8.64 -11.32
N ALA A 58 -22.30 -9.46 -10.26
CA ALA A 58 -23.19 -10.59 -10.12
C ALA A 58 -24.67 -10.14 -10.04
N ASP A 59 -24.97 -9.10 -9.24
CA ASP A 59 -26.32 -8.51 -9.16
C ASP A 59 -26.80 -8.01 -10.53
N ASN A 60 -25.89 -7.50 -11.37
CA ASN A 60 -26.18 -7.08 -12.75
C ASN A 60 -26.10 -8.23 -13.77
N LYS A 61 -26.08 -9.49 -13.30
CA LYS A 61 -26.09 -10.70 -14.13
C LYS A 61 -24.93 -10.80 -15.15
N LYS A 62 -23.80 -10.19 -14.86
CA LYS A 62 -22.58 -10.32 -15.67
C LYS A 62 -21.99 -11.72 -15.51
N ASP A 63 -21.43 -12.25 -16.60
CA ASP A 63 -20.65 -13.47 -16.49
C ASP A 63 -19.36 -13.26 -15.69
N TYR A 64 -18.75 -14.35 -15.23
CA TYR A 64 -17.58 -14.30 -14.36
C TYR A 64 -16.37 -13.60 -15.00
N ASN A 65 -16.12 -13.83 -16.30
CA ASN A 65 -14.96 -13.25 -16.97
C ASN A 65 -15.14 -11.72 -17.13
N GLU A 66 -16.35 -11.29 -17.48
CA GLU A 66 -16.70 -9.86 -17.56
C GLU A 66 -16.60 -9.18 -16.18
N ALA A 67 -17.10 -9.85 -15.14
CA ALA A 67 -17.00 -9.38 -13.76
C ALA A 67 -15.55 -9.23 -13.32
N LYS A 68 -14.72 -10.23 -13.61
CA LYS A 68 -13.28 -10.23 -13.33
C LYS A 68 -12.55 -9.09 -14.06
N ALA A 69 -12.79 -8.92 -15.35
CA ALA A 69 -12.20 -7.85 -16.13
C ALA A 69 -12.59 -6.45 -15.60
N THR A 70 -13.86 -6.29 -15.21
CA THR A 70 -14.35 -5.06 -14.57
C THR A 70 -13.64 -4.79 -13.26
N ARG A 71 -13.51 -5.81 -12.39
CA ARG A 71 -12.77 -5.72 -11.12
C ARG A 71 -11.33 -5.30 -11.34
N ASP A 72 -10.61 -5.93 -12.26
CA ASP A 72 -9.20 -5.66 -12.52
C ASP A 72 -9.00 -4.22 -13.01
N LYS A 73 -9.86 -3.75 -13.90
CA LYS A 73 -9.86 -2.36 -14.39
C LYS A 73 -10.08 -1.35 -13.26
N VAL A 74 -11.04 -1.61 -12.37
CA VAL A 74 -11.35 -0.73 -11.22
C VAL A 74 -10.19 -0.69 -10.24
N VAL A 75 -9.62 -1.85 -9.90
CA VAL A 75 -8.47 -1.96 -8.98
C VAL A 75 -7.27 -1.21 -9.54
N THR A 76 -6.89 -1.46 -10.79
CA THR A 76 -5.74 -0.79 -11.43
C THR A 76 -5.91 0.73 -11.45
N LYS A 77 -7.10 1.22 -11.81
CA LYS A 77 -7.41 2.66 -11.81
C LYS A 77 -7.28 3.27 -10.42
N LEU A 78 -7.81 2.61 -9.40
CA LEU A 78 -7.78 3.12 -8.03
C LEU A 78 -6.39 3.02 -7.41
N ASN A 79 -5.62 1.96 -7.69
CA ASN A 79 -4.22 1.85 -7.29
C ASN A 79 -3.41 3.05 -7.82
N ALA A 80 -3.45 3.29 -9.13
CA ALA A 80 -2.75 4.41 -9.76
C ALA A 80 -3.22 5.78 -9.20
N LYS A 81 -4.54 5.96 -8.98
CA LYS A 81 -5.07 7.20 -8.39
C LYS A 81 -4.57 7.42 -6.97
N ASN A 82 -4.45 6.36 -6.16
CA ASN A 82 -3.93 6.47 -4.80
C ASN A 82 -2.45 6.82 -4.77
N PHE A 83 -1.66 6.24 -5.67
CA PHE A 83 -0.25 6.60 -5.85
C PHE A 83 -0.11 8.09 -6.23
N ALA A 84 -0.74 8.51 -7.32
CA ALA A 84 -0.66 9.88 -7.83
C ALA A 84 -1.13 10.94 -6.82
N MET A 85 -2.07 10.59 -5.92
CA MET A 85 -2.55 11.51 -4.88
C MET A 85 -1.44 11.95 -3.91
N LEU A 86 -0.48 11.06 -3.63
CA LEU A 86 0.67 11.39 -2.77
C LEU A 86 1.89 11.83 -3.60
N ASP A 87 2.19 11.11 -4.67
CA ASP A 87 3.37 11.35 -5.50
C ASP A 87 3.36 12.73 -6.18
N ASN A 88 2.18 13.25 -6.52
CA ASN A 88 2.03 14.61 -7.08
C ASN A 88 2.11 15.73 -6.01
N ASN A 89 2.25 15.40 -4.74
CA ASN A 89 2.35 16.41 -3.69
C ASN A 89 3.82 16.74 -3.42
N PRO A 90 4.26 18.00 -3.57
CA PRO A 90 5.67 18.40 -3.42
C PRO A 90 6.24 18.16 -2.01
N ASN A 91 5.37 17.98 -1.02
CA ASN A 91 5.77 17.71 0.36
C ASN A 91 5.84 16.21 0.68
N VAL A 92 5.59 15.32 -0.29
CA VAL A 92 5.57 13.86 -0.08
C VAL A 92 6.57 13.17 -0.99
N ASP A 93 7.48 12.43 -0.39
CA ASP A 93 8.34 11.49 -1.11
C ASP A 93 7.75 10.07 -0.98
N VAL A 94 7.40 9.43 -2.10
CA VAL A 94 6.93 8.05 -2.14
C VAL A 94 8.07 7.13 -2.56
N TYR A 95 8.36 6.11 -1.74
CA TYR A 95 9.38 5.11 -2.01
C TYR A 95 8.75 3.73 -2.21
N THR A 96 9.00 3.11 -3.37
CA THR A 96 8.70 1.69 -3.60
C THR A 96 9.90 0.87 -3.17
N ALA A 97 9.91 0.47 -1.91
CA ALA A 97 11.05 -0.18 -1.29
C ALA A 97 10.66 -0.99 -0.06
N ARG A 98 11.47 -1.96 0.31
CA ARG A 98 11.36 -2.63 1.59
C ARG A 98 12.01 -1.78 2.68
N ALA A 99 11.30 -1.65 3.81
CA ALA A 99 11.74 -0.87 4.96
C ALA A 99 12.19 -1.76 6.12
N LYS A 100 13.27 -1.37 6.81
CA LYS A 100 13.78 -2.02 8.01
C LYS A 100 14.24 -0.98 9.01
N PHE A 101 13.82 -1.08 10.28
CA PHE A 101 14.38 -0.23 11.34
C PHE A 101 15.85 -0.58 11.58
N VAL A 102 16.69 0.45 11.64
CA VAL A 102 18.11 0.33 11.99
C VAL A 102 18.44 1.02 13.32
N SER A 103 17.63 1.99 13.71
CA SER A 103 17.67 2.59 15.06
C SER A 103 16.30 3.23 15.39
N ASN A 104 16.21 3.89 16.54
CA ASN A 104 14.99 4.61 16.92
C ASN A 104 14.67 5.69 15.87
N LYS A 105 13.46 5.62 15.30
CA LYS A 105 12.95 6.54 14.27
C LYS A 105 13.75 6.57 12.95
N VAL A 106 14.75 5.69 12.77
CA VAL A 106 15.53 5.57 11.54
C VAL A 106 15.24 4.25 10.84
N VAL A 107 14.85 4.38 9.58
CA VAL A 107 14.50 3.25 8.71
C VAL A 107 15.46 3.23 7.53
N GLU A 108 16.02 2.07 7.25
CA GLU A 108 16.73 1.79 6.02
C GLU A 108 15.74 1.26 4.98
N ILE A 109 15.75 1.84 3.80
CA ILE A 109 14.99 1.37 2.64
C ILE A 109 15.93 0.77 1.61
N SER A 110 15.50 -0.34 1.00
CA SER A 110 16.26 -1.02 -0.05
C SER A 110 15.41 -1.20 -1.30
N ALA A 111 15.91 -0.70 -2.43
CA ALA A 111 15.30 -0.83 -3.74
C ALA A 111 16.39 -0.96 -4.80
N ASN A 112 16.25 -1.91 -5.73
CA ASN A 112 17.15 -2.10 -6.89
C ASN A 112 18.65 -2.20 -6.52
N GLY A 113 18.98 -2.75 -5.35
CA GLY A 113 20.36 -2.87 -4.87
C GLY A 113 20.94 -1.62 -4.19
N GLU A 114 20.20 -0.53 -4.17
CA GLU A 114 20.57 0.67 -3.44
C GLU A 114 19.92 0.71 -2.06
N THR A 115 20.64 1.26 -1.08
CA THR A 115 20.12 1.47 0.28
C THR A 115 20.17 2.94 0.64
N LYS A 116 19.12 3.42 1.33
CA LYS A 116 19.02 4.80 1.80
C LYS A 116 18.43 4.80 3.21
N GLN A 117 18.92 5.68 4.08
CA GLN A 117 18.35 5.86 5.41
C GLN A 117 17.43 7.08 5.47
N LEU A 118 16.26 6.88 6.06
CA LEU A 118 15.23 7.89 6.31
C LEU A 118 15.02 8.01 7.82
N GLU A 119 14.97 9.23 8.32
CA GLU A 119 14.66 9.55 9.71
C GLU A 119 13.31 10.27 9.76
N GLY A 120 12.38 9.81 10.61
CA GLY A 120 11.10 10.48 10.84
C GLY A 120 11.02 11.06 12.25
N GLU A 121 10.54 12.28 12.41
CA GLU A 121 10.19 12.80 13.73
C GLU A 121 9.06 11.96 14.34
N VAL A 122 8.07 11.64 13.53
CA VAL A 122 7.01 10.67 13.81
C VAL A 122 7.11 9.53 12.83
N VAL A 123 7.10 8.27 13.31
CA VAL A 123 7.09 7.08 12.46
C VAL A 123 5.80 6.31 12.67
N VAL A 124 5.10 6.01 11.58
CA VAL A 124 3.84 5.26 11.59
C VAL A 124 4.03 3.92 10.90
N ILE A 125 3.79 2.83 11.62
CA ILE A 125 3.80 1.46 11.10
C ILE A 125 2.39 1.12 10.63
N ASN A 126 2.21 1.00 9.32
CA ASN A 126 0.93 0.76 8.64
C ASN A 126 1.03 -0.40 7.66
N THR A 127 1.83 -1.40 8.00
CA THR A 127 2.19 -2.55 7.14
C THR A 127 1.08 -3.58 6.99
N GLY A 128 0.01 -3.48 7.79
CA GLY A 128 -1.10 -4.43 7.76
C GLY A 128 -0.76 -5.78 8.39
N ALA A 129 -1.40 -6.84 7.90
CA ALA A 129 -1.24 -8.20 8.38
C ALA A 129 -1.19 -9.19 7.22
N LYS A 130 -0.57 -10.33 7.46
CA LYS A 130 -0.61 -11.51 6.58
C LYS A 130 -1.47 -12.59 7.19
N ASN A 131 -2.11 -13.40 6.35
CA ASN A 131 -2.87 -14.56 6.80
C ASN A 131 -1.94 -15.54 7.53
N ASN A 132 -2.40 -16.06 8.64
CA ASN A 132 -1.73 -17.17 9.31
C ASN A 132 -2.11 -18.48 8.59
N VAL A 133 -1.13 -19.07 7.92
CA VAL A 133 -1.32 -20.37 7.24
C VAL A 133 -0.97 -21.46 8.23
N LEU A 134 -1.98 -22.18 8.67
CA LEU A 134 -1.80 -23.29 9.60
C LEU A 134 -1.03 -24.44 8.92
N PRO A 135 -0.20 -25.19 9.67
CA PRO A 135 0.56 -26.34 9.12
C PRO A 135 -0.33 -27.58 9.00
N ILE A 136 -1.40 -27.47 8.20
CA ILE A 136 -2.32 -28.57 7.93
C ILE A 136 -1.85 -29.28 6.65
N PRO A 137 -1.65 -30.62 6.68
CA PRO A 137 -1.26 -31.38 5.49
C PRO A 137 -2.25 -31.15 4.33
N GLY A 138 -1.72 -30.81 3.15
CA GLY A 138 -2.53 -30.54 1.95
C GLY A 138 -3.02 -29.11 1.79
N LEU A 139 -3.00 -28.25 2.83
CA LEU A 139 -3.53 -26.88 2.76
C LEU A 139 -2.82 -26.00 1.70
N THR A 140 -1.52 -26.16 1.58
CA THR A 140 -0.70 -25.37 0.62
C THR A 140 -0.45 -26.10 -0.72
N THR A 141 -0.81 -27.36 -0.80
CA THR A 141 -0.55 -28.22 -1.98
C THR A 141 -1.83 -28.64 -2.73
N SER A 142 -3.01 -28.34 -2.18
CA SER A 142 -4.28 -28.58 -2.88
C SER A 142 -4.33 -27.68 -4.12
N LYS A 143 -4.55 -28.29 -5.27
CA LYS A 143 -4.87 -27.56 -6.52
C LYS A 143 -6.36 -27.28 -6.51
N ASN A 144 -6.75 -26.02 -6.71
CA ASN A 144 -8.13 -25.62 -6.98
C ASN A 144 -8.56 -26.09 -8.37
#